data_01db2b62f83076c94875498016d9e97d
#
_entry.id   01db2b62f83076c94875498016d9e97d
#
_cell.length_a   1.000
_cell.length_b   1.000
_cell.length_c   1.000
_cell.angle_alpha   90.00
_cell.angle_beta   90.00
_cell.angle_gamma   90.00
#
_symmetry.space_group_name_H-M   'P 1'
#
loop_
_entity.id
_entity.type
_entity.pdbx_description
1 polymer ?
#
loop_
_entity_poly.entity_id
_entity_poly.type
_entity_poly.pdbx_seq_one_letter_code
_entity_poly.pdbx_strand_id
1 'polypeptide(L)'
;MKIIVDAMGGDNAPLEIVKGALQAQKRFGADIVFTGDEAAILDAVRACGLTDLPDGAAVIPTTETVEMCDDPATVFRRKKDTSMGVGLTLLKNGGGDAMVSAGSTGALLTGATLITKRIHGIRRAAMAPVIPTATGSAVLIDCGANAECTPEYLVQFAFLGNFYARRVLGVDRPRVALLNIGTEDSKGTDLQKQTLALLRQAGERGDLHFIGNIEAKEAIKGGCDVIVTDGFSGNIMLKSIEGVGSFAGSALKTMFKKNLLTKLAALLVMPGLNAFKDRLDPNKVGGTAFIGISKPVIKAHGASNAEAIENAVGQAIQVAQSGIVEDIQKNIDKMQLMSE
;
A
#
# COMPACT_ATOMS: atom_id res chain seq x y z
N MET A 1 -14.48 -11.11 -10.51
CA MET A 1 -13.71 -9.86 -10.35
C MET A 1 -12.41 -10.01 -11.10
N LYS A 2 -12.00 -8.98 -11.83
CA LYS A 2 -10.84 -9.05 -12.74
C LYS A 2 -9.70 -8.17 -12.24
N ILE A 3 -8.54 -8.79 -11.94
CA ILE A 3 -7.36 -8.09 -11.42
C ILE A 3 -6.28 -8.05 -12.50
N ILE A 4 -5.78 -6.85 -12.78
CA ILE A 4 -4.67 -6.63 -13.71
C ILE A 4 -3.37 -6.77 -12.92
N VAL A 5 -2.43 -7.55 -13.44
CA VAL A 5 -1.14 -7.79 -12.82
C VAL A 5 -0.02 -7.42 -13.78
N ASP A 6 0.78 -6.43 -13.42
CA ASP A 6 2.02 -6.08 -14.11
C ASP A 6 3.04 -7.20 -13.90
N ALA A 7 3.15 -8.11 -14.86
CA ALA A 7 3.98 -9.32 -14.73
C ALA A 7 5.48 -9.04 -14.80
N MET A 8 5.89 -7.87 -15.31
CA MET A 8 7.30 -7.53 -15.54
C MET A 8 7.87 -6.61 -14.45
N GLY A 9 7.04 -6.17 -13.49
CA GLY A 9 7.47 -5.29 -12.42
C GLY A 9 8.03 -6.03 -11.21
N GLY A 10 9.20 -5.61 -10.72
CA GLY A 10 9.85 -6.15 -9.51
C GLY A 10 11.07 -7.01 -9.78
N ASP A 11 11.83 -7.28 -8.71
CA ASP A 11 13.15 -7.95 -8.78
C ASP A 11 13.04 -9.44 -9.15
N ASN A 12 11.89 -10.05 -8.84
CA ASN A 12 11.62 -11.49 -9.06
C ASN A 12 10.63 -11.74 -10.22
N ALA A 13 10.40 -10.71 -11.06
CA ALA A 13 9.55 -10.82 -12.24
C ALA A 13 10.21 -11.69 -13.34
N PRO A 14 9.44 -12.40 -14.18
CA PRO A 14 8.00 -12.59 -14.06
C PRO A 14 7.59 -13.75 -13.15
N LEU A 15 8.53 -14.65 -12.76
CA LEU A 15 8.22 -15.95 -12.16
C LEU A 15 7.40 -15.85 -10.88
N GLU A 16 7.88 -15.09 -9.88
CA GLU A 16 7.19 -14.97 -8.60
C GLU A 16 5.88 -14.16 -8.73
N ILE A 17 5.83 -13.22 -9.69
CA ILE A 17 4.64 -12.43 -9.95
C ILE A 17 3.54 -13.32 -10.54
N VAL A 18 3.85 -14.08 -11.57
CA VAL A 18 2.91 -15.02 -12.23
C VAL A 18 2.45 -16.08 -11.23
N LYS A 19 3.38 -16.70 -10.50
CA LYS A 19 3.09 -17.73 -9.51
C LYS A 19 2.14 -17.21 -8.42
N GLY A 20 2.42 -16.05 -7.83
CA GLY A 20 1.57 -15.46 -6.80
C GLY A 20 0.19 -15.06 -7.30
N ALA A 21 0.11 -14.53 -8.53
CA ALA A 21 -1.18 -14.19 -9.14
C ALA A 21 -2.04 -15.43 -9.43
N LEU A 22 -1.43 -16.54 -9.89
CA LEU A 22 -2.13 -17.81 -10.09
C LEU A 22 -2.57 -18.46 -8.76
N GLN A 23 -1.78 -18.32 -7.69
CA GLN A 23 -2.18 -18.71 -6.34
C GLN A 23 -3.38 -17.91 -5.86
N ALA A 24 -3.35 -16.59 -6.08
CA ALA A 24 -4.46 -15.70 -5.75
C ALA A 24 -5.74 -16.04 -6.56
N GLN A 25 -5.61 -16.33 -7.85
CA GLN A 25 -6.73 -16.79 -8.68
C GLN A 25 -7.39 -18.02 -8.05
N LYS A 26 -6.60 -19.03 -7.70
CA LYS A 26 -7.10 -20.26 -7.08
C LYS A 26 -7.73 -20.01 -5.72
N ARG A 27 -7.15 -19.10 -4.91
CA ARG A 27 -7.61 -18.84 -3.55
C ARG A 27 -8.87 -17.97 -3.49
N PHE A 28 -8.94 -16.95 -4.33
CA PHE A 28 -9.98 -15.92 -4.26
C PHE A 28 -11.01 -16.01 -5.39
N GLY A 29 -10.81 -16.87 -6.40
CA GLY A 29 -11.72 -17.02 -7.53
C GLY A 29 -11.79 -15.78 -8.43
N ALA A 30 -10.72 -14.99 -8.52
CA ALA A 30 -10.66 -13.79 -9.35
C ALA A 30 -10.07 -14.10 -10.73
N ASP A 31 -10.54 -13.43 -11.77
CA ASP A 31 -9.89 -13.46 -13.08
C ASP A 31 -8.60 -12.63 -13.03
N ILE A 32 -7.54 -13.12 -13.68
CA ILE A 32 -6.24 -12.46 -13.73
C ILE A 32 -5.92 -12.03 -15.17
N VAL A 33 -5.56 -10.77 -15.35
CA VAL A 33 -5.04 -10.26 -16.63
C VAL A 33 -3.59 -9.84 -16.44
N PHE A 34 -2.68 -10.61 -16.96
CA PHE A 34 -1.27 -10.26 -17.00
C PHE A 34 -0.98 -9.25 -18.09
N THR A 35 -0.16 -8.27 -17.80
CA THR A 35 0.44 -7.37 -18.80
C THR A 35 1.95 -7.60 -18.80
N GLY A 36 2.56 -7.86 -19.97
CA GLY A 36 3.99 -8.15 -20.06
C GLY A 36 4.39 -8.93 -21.31
N ASP A 37 5.64 -9.38 -21.34
CA ASP A 37 6.15 -10.27 -22.37
C ASP A 37 5.41 -11.61 -22.30
N GLU A 38 4.65 -11.93 -23.34
CA GLU A 38 3.81 -13.13 -23.38
C GLU A 38 4.63 -14.41 -23.28
N ALA A 39 5.79 -14.48 -23.96
CA ALA A 39 6.64 -15.66 -23.93
C ALA A 39 7.20 -15.89 -22.51
N ALA A 40 7.69 -14.85 -21.86
CA ALA A 40 8.21 -14.91 -20.49
C ALA A 40 7.12 -15.28 -19.47
N ILE A 41 5.90 -14.77 -19.65
CA ILE A 41 4.73 -15.11 -18.81
C ILE A 41 4.37 -16.59 -18.97
N LEU A 42 4.28 -17.10 -20.21
CA LEU A 42 3.96 -18.51 -20.47
C LEU A 42 5.07 -19.46 -19.96
N ASP A 43 6.34 -19.05 -20.04
CA ASP A 43 7.43 -19.81 -19.44
C ASP A 43 7.31 -19.87 -17.90
N ALA A 44 6.93 -18.77 -17.26
CA ALA A 44 6.66 -18.73 -15.84
C ALA A 44 5.45 -19.63 -15.46
N VAL A 45 4.40 -19.66 -16.28
CA VAL A 45 3.23 -20.57 -16.11
C VAL A 45 3.69 -22.02 -16.18
N ARG A 46 4.53 -22.39 -17.15
CA ARG A 46 5.11 -23.75 -17.27
C ARG A 46 5.99 -24.09 -16.06
N ALA A 47 6.79 -23.14 -15.57
CA ALA A 47 7.59 -23.34 -14.36
C ALA A 47 6.72 -23.55 -13.09
N CYS A 48 5.47 -23.11 -13.09
CA CYS A 48 4.48 -23.41 -12.05
C CYS A 48 3.83 -24.80 -12.21
N GLY A 49 4.21 -25.60 -13.22
CA GLY A 49 3.67 -26.93 -13.46
C GLY A 49 2.38 -26.96 -14.29
N LEU A 50 2.03 -25.87 -14.95
CA LEU A 50 0.89 -25.78 -15.86
C LEU A 50 1.36 -25.86 -17.32
N THR A 51 0.54 -26.44 -18.19
CA THR A 51 0.85 -26.51 -19.64
C THR A 51 0.48 -25.24 -20.37
N ASP A 52 -0.54 -24.52 -19.87
CA ASP A 52 -1.08 -23.29 -20.44
C ASP A 52 -1.73 -22.44 -19.34
N LEU A 53 -2.18 -21.25 -19.70
CA LEU A 53 -2.94 -20.38 -18.80
C LEU A 53 -4.23 -21.09 -18.35
N PRO A 54 -4.56 -21.05 -17.04
CA PRO A 54 -5.83 -21.59 -16.58
C PRO A 54 -7.01 -20.71 -17.02
N ASP A 55 -8.22 -21.29 -17.01
CA ASP A 55 -9.45 -20.55 -17.26
C ASP A 55 -9.55 -19.34 -16.33
N GLY A 56 -9.97 -18.20 -16.87
CA GLY A 56 -10.02 -16.92 -16.14
C GLY A 56 -8.67 -16.18 -16.05
N ALA A 57 -7.60 -16.71 -16.64
CA ALA A 57 -6.34 -15.98 -16.83
C ALA A 57 -6.15 -15.60 -18.30
N ALA A 58 -5.60 -14.39 -18.53
CA ALA A 58 -5.30 -13.88 -19.88
C ALA A 58 -4.01 -13.07 -19.88
N VAL A 59 -3.36 -12.94 -21.04
CA VAL A 59 -2.21 -12.06 -21.25
C VAL A 59 -2.58 -10.96 -22.23
N ILE A 60 -2.17 -9.74 -21.89
CA ILE A 60 -2.07 -8.63 -22.85
C ILE A 60 -0.58 -8.41 -23.10
N PRO A 61 -0.09 -8.79 -24.28
CA PRO A 61 1.33 -8.72 -24.58
C PRO A 61 1.83 -7.28 -24.65
N THR A 62 3.04 -7.08 -24.15
CA THR A 62 3.77 -5.80 -24.22
C THR A 62 5.24 -6.06 -24.50
N THR A 63 5.90 -5.09 -25.09
CA THR A 63 7.29 -5.22 -25.56
C THR A 63 8.30 -4.44 -24.72
N GLU A 64 7.82 -3.58 -23.82
CA GLU A 64 8.66 -2.72 -23.00
C GLU A 64 8.39 -2.92 -21.50
N THR A 65 9.38 -2.63 -20.67
CA THR A 65 9.27 -2.59 -19.20
C THR A 65 9.72 -1.24 -18.66
N VAL A 66 9.19 -0.87 -17.50
CA VAL A 66 9.66 0.29 -16.74
C VAL A 66 10.81 -0.16 -15.84
N GLU A 67 12.01 0.36 -16.12
CA GLU A 67 13.20 0.10 -15.34
C GLU A 67 13.27 0.98 -14.07
N MET A 68 14.03 0.55 -13.07
CA MET A 68 14.20 1.33 -11.83
C MET A 68 14.91 2.67 -12.04
N CYS A 69 15.72 2.79 -13.10
CA CYS A 69 16.43 4.01 -13.49
C CYS A 69 15.63 4.94 -14.41
N ASP A 70 14.46 4.51 -14.89
CA ASP A 70 13.60 5.37 -15.72
C ASP A 70 13.06 6.54 -14.89
N ASP A 71 13.08 7.73 -15.48
CA ASP A 71 12.48 8.92 -14.87
C ASP A 71 10.94 8.79 -14.85
N PRO A 72 10.32 8.73 -13.66
CA PRO A 72 8.88 8.59 -13.51
C PRO A 72 8.06 9.65 -14.24
N ALA A 73 8.59 10.87 -14.39
CA ALA A 73 7.88 11.97 -15.02
C ALA A 73 7.75 11.82 -16.54
N THR A 74 8.66 11.10 -17.18
CA THR A 74 8.77 11.02 -18.64
C THR A 74 8.62 9.62 -19.22
N VAL A 75 8.72 8.56 -18.38
CA VAL A 75 8.75 7.17 -18.87
C VAL A 75 7.57 6.81 -19.76
N PHE A 76 6.34 7.15 -19.38
CA PHE A 76 5.13 6.84 -20.15
C PHE A 76 4.95 7.70 -21.44
N ARG A 77 5.79 8.73 -21.62
CA ARG A 77 5.86 9.46 -22.90
C ARG A 77 6.86 8.82 -23.84
N ARG A 78 7.96 8.27 -23.32
CA ARG A 78 9.04 7.64 -24.08
C ARG A 78 8.72 6.20 -24.45
N LYS A 79 8.28 5.41 -23.46
CA LYS A 79 7.93 4.00 -23.57
C LYS A 79 6.41 3.88 -23.59
N LYS A 80 5.85 3.54 -24.74
CA LYS A 80 4.39 3.52 -24.96
C LYS A 80 3.75 2.17 -24.68
N ASP A 81 4.53 1.11 -24.77
CA ASP A 81 4.08 -0.27 -24.71
C ASP A 81 4.63 -1.00 -23.46
N THR A 82 4.74 -0.26 -22.34
CA THR A 82 5.20 -0.85 -21.07
C THR A 82 4.10 -1.65 -20.40
N SER A 83 4.46 -2.78 -19.77
CA SER A 83 3.53 -3.63 -18.99
C SER A 83 2.74 -2.81 -17.97
N MET A 84 3.41 -1.93 -17.22
CA MET A 84 2.78 -1.02 -16.26
C MET A 84 1.83 -0.02 -16.92
N GLY A 85 2.24 0.63 -18.02
CA GLY A 85 1.44 1.65 -18.72
C GLY A 85 0.21 1.07 -19.39
N VAL A 86 0.36 -0.08 -20.03
CA VAL A 86 -0.75 -0.83 -20.66
C VAL A 86 -1.73 -1.30 -19.58
N GLY A 87 -1.24 -1.84 -18.45
CA GLY A 87 -2.07 -2.25 -17.32
C GLY A 87 -2.90 -1.09 -16.75
N LEU A 88 -2.29 0.08 -16.51
CA LEU A 88 -2.98 1.28 -16.04
C LEU A 88 -4.02 1.81 -17.06
N THR A 89 -3.71 1.71 -18.34
CA THR A 89 -4.64 2.10 -19.42
C THR A 89 -5.83 1.15 -19.47
N LEU A 90 -5.57 -0.14 -19.35
CA LEU A 90 -6.61 -1.17 -19.27
C LEU A 90 -7.54 -0.94 -18.07
N LEU A 91 -6.96 -0.67 -16.88
CA LEU A 91 -7.71 -0.36 -15.67
C LEU A 91 -8.61 0.88 -15.85
N LYS A 92 -8.06 1.96 -16.43
CA LYS A 92 -8.82 3.18 -16.75
C LYS A 92 -10.03 2.90 -17.62
N ASN A 93 -9.86 2.04 -18.62
CA ASN A 93 -10.89 1.75 -19.63
C ASN A 93 -11.90 0.67 -19.13
N GLY A 94 -11.81 0.23 -17.87
CA GLY A 94 -12.73 -0.75 -17.31
C GLY A 94 -12.42 -2.20 -17.69
N GLY A 95 -11.21 -2.47 -18.20
CA GLY A 95 -10.75 -3.83 -18.52
C GLY A 95 -10.36 -4.66 -17.27
N GLY A 96 -10.44 -4.06 -16.09
CA GLY A 96 -10.24 -4.71 -14.79
C GLY A 96 -10.78 -3.83 -13.64
N ASP A 97 -10.90 -4.43 -12.46
CA ASP A 97 -11.44 -3.78 -11.26
C ASP A 97 -10.33 -3.15 -10.39
N ALA A 98 -9.13 -3.72 -10.43
CA ALA A 98 -7.94 -3.23 -9.74
C ALA A 98 -6.66 -3.63 -10.48
N MET A 99 -5.54 -3.00 -10.11
CA MET A 99 -4.21 -3.34 -10.64
C MET A 99 -3.20 -3.55 -9.50
N VAL A 100 -2.32 -4.54 -9.70
CA VAL A 100 -1.18 -4.84 -8.83
C VAL A 100 0.12 -4.70 -9.63
N SER A 101 1.12 -4.01 -9.08
CA SER A 101 2.46 -3.95 -9.65
C SER A 101 3.54 -3.92 -8.56
N ALA A 102 4.60 -4.70 -8.74
CA ALA A 102 5.80 -4.65 -7.91
C ALA A 102 6.91 -3.75 -8.50
N GLY A 103 6.67 -3.09 -9.65
CA GLY A 103 7.62 -2.22 -10.32
C GLY A 103 7.94 -0.92 -9.57
N SER A 104 8.65 0.01 -10.22
CA SER A 104 9.05 1.30 -9.63
C SER A 104 7.87 2.06 -9.01
N THR A 105 7.98 2.38 -7.72
CA THR A 105 6.93 3.10 -6.97
C THR A 105 6.64 4.47 -7.58
N GLY A 106 7.69 5.22 -7.93
CA GLY A 106 7.54 6.54 -8.55
C GLY A 106 6.83 6.48 -9.91
N ALA A 107 7.21 5.51 -10.75
CA ALA A 107 6.57 5.32 -12.04
C ALA A 107 5.10 4.88 -11.88
N LEU A 108 4.82 3.91 -10.99
CA LEU A 108 3.45 3.44 -10.76
C LEU A 108 2.54 4.56 -10.24
N LEU A 109 3.01 5.37 -9.28
CA LEU A 109 2.26 6.51 -8.75
C LEU A 109 2.01 7.58 -9.83
N THR A 110 3.06 7.89 -10.60
CA THR A 110 2.95 8.86 -11.71
C THR A 110 2.00 8.35 -12.79
N GLY A 111 2.12 7.09 -13.20
CA GLY A 111 1.23 6.45 -14.15
C GLY A 111 -0.22 6.39 -13.66
N ALA A 112 -0.44 5.97 -12.41
CA ALA A 112 -1.77 5.96 -11.79
C ALA A 112 -2.39 7.37 -11.79
N THR A 113 -1.59 8.41 -11.48
CA THR A 113 -2.04 9.80 -11.47
C THR A 113 -2.35 10.33 -12.86
N LEU A 114 -1.52 10.05 -13.86
CA LEU A 114 -1.65 10.62 -15.23
C LEU A 114 -2.57 9.81 -16.13
N ILE A 115 -2.51 8.48 -16.05
CA ILE A 115 -3.26 7.57 -16.94
C ILE A 115 -4.62 7.25 -16.32
N THR A 116 -4.65 6.62 -15.14
CA THR A 116 -5.88 6.22 -14.43
C THR A 116 -6.63 7.44 -13.88
N LYS A 117 -5.88 8.48 -13.49
CA LYS A 117 -6.31 9.75 -12.90
C LYS A 117 -6.73 9.65 -11.43
N ARG A 118 -6.62 10.79 -10.75
CA ARG A 118 -7.12 10.96 -9.39
C ARG A 118 -8.65 11.12 -9.37
N ILE A 119 -9.24 10.82 -8.25
CA ILE A 119 -10.62 11.21 -7.95
C ILE A 119 -10.72 12.74 -8.06
N HIS A 120 -11.79 13.24 -8.69
CA HIS A 120 -12.01 14.68 -8.83
C HIS A 120 -12.07 15.33 -7.45
N GLY A 121 -11.38 16.45 -7.26
CA GLY A 121 -11.28 17.14 -5.96
C GLY A 121 -10.10 16.70 -5.08
N ILE A 122 -9.49 15.53 -5.33
CA ILE A 122 -8.28 15.09 -4.62
C ILE A 122 -7.04 15.77 -5.21
N ARG A 123 -6.33 16.51 -4.38
CA ARG A 123 -5.11 17.25 -4.77
C ARG A 123 -3.92 16.33 -5.03
N ARG A 124 -3.72 15.33 -4.16
CA ARG A 124 -2.63 14.36 -4.26
C ARG A 124 -3.13 12.97 -3.90
N ALA A 125 -2.71 11.97 -4.68
CA ALA A 125 -2.81 10.59 -4.25
C ALA A 125 -1.75 10.31 -3.18
N ALA A 126 -2.07 9.44 -2.23
CA ALA A 126 -1.19 9.08 -1.13
C ALA A 126 -0.94 7.56 -1.09
N MET A 127 0.23 7.17 -0.59
CA MET A 127 0.52 5.78 -0.22
C MET A 127 0.07 5.53 1.22
N ALA A 128 -0.75 4.51 1.41
CA ALA A 128 -1.33 4.19 2.71
C ALA A 128 -1.02 2.75 3.14
N PRO A 129 0.24 2.44 3.55
CA PRO A 129 0.55 1.15 4.12
C PRO A 129 -0.18 0.95 5.45
N VAL A 130 -0.55 -0.30 5.70
CA VAL A 130 -1.03 -0.75 7.01
C VAL A 130 0.16 -1.23 7.81
N ILE A 131 0.42 -0.60 8.94
CA ILE A 131 1.54 -0.96 9.84
C ILE A 131 1.02 -1.73 11.07
N PRO A 132 1.79 -2.71 11.56
CA PRO A 132 1.44 -3.39 12.80
C PRO A 132 1.63 -2.46 14.01
N THR A 133 0.70 -2.56 14.97
CA THR A 133 0.77 -1.89 16.26
C THR A 133 0.66 -2.89 17.41
N ALA A 134 0.92 -2.48 18.64
CA ALA A 134 0.79 -3.37 19.79
C ALA A 134 -0.61 -3.97 19.94
N THR A 135 -1.66 -3.23 19.55
CA THR A 135 -3.07 -3.63 19.73
C THR A 135 -3.77 -4.09 18.45
N GLY A 136 -3.07 -4.09 17.31
CA GLY A 136 -3.66 -4.46 16.01
C GLY A 136 -2.87 -3.87 14.85
N SER A 137 -3.49 -3.00 14.08
CA SER A 137 -2.86 -2.30 12.94
C SER A 137 -3.33 -0.85 12.84
N ALA A 138 -2.56 -0.01 12.16
CA ALA A 138 -2.92 1.36 11.84
C ALA A 138 -2.57 1.69 10.39
N VAL A 139 -3.32 2.61 9.79
CA VAL A 139 -3.02 3.17 8.46
C VAL A 139 -2.01 4.31 8.63
N LEU A 140 -0.86 4.22 8.00
CA LEU A 140 0.09 5.32 7.90
C LEU A 140 -0.10 6.03 6.56
N ILE A 141 -0.38 7.33 6.55
CA ILE A 141 -0.69 8.10 5.34
C ILE A 141 -0.20 9.55 5.46
N ASP A 142 0.64 10.07 4.58
CA ASP A 142 1.28 9.51 3.41
C ASP A 142 2.60 8.80 3.75
N CYS A 143 3.04 7.92 2.87
CA CYS A 143 4.27 7.17 3.07
C CYS A 143 5.10 7.10 1.77
N GLY A 144 5.68 8.24 1.37
CA GLY A 144 6.62 8.30 0.24
C GLY A 144 6.05 8.72 -1.11
N ALA A 145 4.75 9.04 -1.21
CA ALA A 145 4.17 9.57 -2.44
C ALA A 145 4.40 11.09 -2.59
N ASN A 146 4.36 11.84 -1.48
CA ASN A 146 4.48 13.30 -1.46
C ASN A 146 5.47 13.73 -0.38
N ALA A 147 6.73 13.96 -0.76
CA ALA A 147 7.78 14.36 0.19
C ALA A 147 7.50 15.72 0.83
N GLU A 148 6.98 16.66 0.06
CA GLU A 148 6.56 17.98 0.52
C GLU A 148 5.04 18.08 0.45
N CYS A 149 4.44 18.54 1.54
CA CYS A 149 2.99 18.66 1.68
C CYS A 149 2.57 20.07 2.11
N THR A 150 1.33 20.41 1.79
CA THR A 150 0.63 21.56 2.36
C THR A 150 -0.36 21.08 3.42
N PRO A 151 -0.86 21.96 4.32
CA PRO A 151 -1.89 21.58 5.28
C PRO A 151 -3.14 20.96 4.63
N GLU A 152 -3.55 21.47 3.46
CA GLU A 152 -4.67 20.91 2.68
C GLU A 152 -4.45 19.46 2.27
N TYR A 153 -3.20 19.06 1.92
CA TYR A 153 -2.90 17.68 1.57
C TYR A 153 -3.04 16.78 2.78
N LEU A 154 -2.50 17.20 3.94
CA LEU A 154 -2.59 16.42 5.17
C LEU A 154 -4.04 16.27 5.65
N VAL A 155 -4.86 17.33 5.47
CA VAL A 155 -6.31 17.24 5.73
C VAL A 155 -6.95 16.19 4.82
N GLN A 156 -6.70 16.25 3.51
CA GLN A 156 -7.22 15.21 2.61
C GLN A 156 -6.72 13.81 2.99
N PHE A 157 -5.44 13.66 3.36
CA PHE A 157 -4.90 12.37 3.80
C PHE A 157 -5.60 11.85 5.07
N ALA A 158 -5.97 12.71 5.99
CA ALA A 158 -6.75 12.34 7.18
C ALA A 158 -8.11 11.70 6.79
N PHE A 159 -8.84 12.32 5.86
CA PHE A 159 -10.09 11.76 5.34
C PHE A 159 -9.87 10.48 4.56
N LEU A 160 -8.88 10.45 3.67
CA LEU A 160 -8.53 9.26 2.88
C LEU A 160 -8.17 8.08 3.78
N GLY A 161 -7.34 8.31 4.80
CA GLY A 161 -6.97 7.30 5.80
C GLY A 161 -8.17 6.84 6.61
N ASN A 162 -9.06 7.76 7.02
CA ASN A 162 -10.29 7.43 7.73
C ASN A 162 -11.22 6.53 6.89
N PHE A 163 -11.42 6.84 5.60
CA PHE A 163 -12.22 5.98 4.72
C PHE A 163 -11.57 4.61 4.52
N TYR A 164 -10.25 4.56 4.37
CA TYR A 164 -9.53 3.30 4.24
C TYR A 164 -9.68 2.44 5.52
N ALA A 165 -9.46 3.01 6.68
CA ALA A 165 -9.62 2.30 7.96
C ALA A 165 -11.06 1.79 8.14
N ARG A 166 -12.07 2.58 7.76
CA ARG A 166 -13.48 2.16 7.84
C ARG A 166 -13.84 1.08 6.85
N ARG A 167 -13.52 1.28 5.57
CA ARG A 167 -14.04 0.44 4.48
C ARG A 167 -13.19 -0.80 4.24
N VAL A 168 -11.89 -0.71 4.47
CA VAL A 168 -10.96 -1.82 4.19
C VAL A 168 -10.58 -2.55 5.48
N LEU A 169 -10.33 -1.83 6.58
CA LEU A 169 -9.94 -2.47 7.85
C LEU A 169 -11.13 -2.73 8.79
N GLY A 170 -12.34 -2.25 8.49
CA GLY A 170 -13.54 -2.51 9.27
C GLY A 170 -13.59 -1.78 10.62
N VAL A 171 -12.87 -0.67 10.76
CA VAL A 171 -12.90 0.16 11.99
C VAL A 171 -14.05 1.15 11.92
N ASP A 172 -15.10 0.99 12.74
CA ASP A 172 -16.31 1.81 12.65
C ASP A 172 -16.05 3.32 12.82
N ARG A 173 -15.27 3.69 13.81
CA ARG A 173 -14.93 5.08 14.15
C ARG A 173 -13.43 5.24 14.34
N PRO A 174 -12.65 5.33 13.25
CA PRO A 174 -11.19 5.40 13.34
C PRO A 174 -10.71 6.61 14.12
N ARG A 175 -9.80 6.41 15.03
CA ARG A 175 -9.07 7.48 15.74
C ARG A 175 -8.00 8.01 14.80
N VAL A 176 -8.21 9.23 14.31
CA VAL A 176 -7.27 9.90 13.37
C VAL A 176 -6.36 10.82 14.18
N ALA A 177 -5.06 10.68 14.00
CA ALA A 177 -4.05 11.49 14.68
C ALA A 177 -3.05 12.10 13.69
N LEU A 178 -2.54 13.28 14.02
CA LEU A 178 -1.46 13.93 13.27
C LEU A 178 -0.11 13.57 13.88
N LEU A 179 0.77 12.94 13.09
CA LEU A 179 2.13 12.60 13.53
C LEU A 179 2.92 13.87 13.86
N ASN A 180 3.48 13.94 15.05
CA ASN A 180 4.22 15.10 15.54
C ASN A 180 5.34 14.67 16.50
N ILE A 181 6.20 15.61 16.87
CA ILE A 181 7.32 15.44 17.82
C ILE A 181 6.90 15.57 19.29
N GLY A 182 5.64 15.87 19.57
CA GLY A 182 5.02 16.00 20.89
C GLY A 182 3.51 16.16 20.73
N THR A 183 2.78 16.02 21.82
CA THR A 183 1.31 16.06 21.85
C THR A 183 0.74 17.47 21.99
N GLU A 184 1.57 18.44 22.42
CA GLU A 184 1.14 19.82 22.65
C GLU A 184 0.90 20.55 21.31
N ASP A 185 -0.02 21.51 21.32
CA ASP A 185 -0.39 22.29 20.13
C ASP A 185 0.74 23.15 19.55
N SER A 186 1.68 23.54 20.41
CA SER A 186 2.84 24.35 20.02
C SER A 186 3.93 23.58 19.29
N LYS A 187 3.86 22.24 19.31
CA LYS A 187 4.89 21.39 18.72
C LYS A 187 4.76 21.28 17.19
N GLY A 188 5.88 20.90 16.56
CA GLY A 188 5.99 20.71 15.13
C GLY A 188 6.31 21.98 14.36
N THR A 189 6.41 21.83 13.05
CA THR A 189 6.64 22.94 12.11
C THR A 189 5.33 23.68 11.82
N ASP A 190 5.38 24.72 11.01
CA ASP A 190 4.20 25.45 10.58
C ASP A 190 3.19 24.55 9.84
N LEU A 191 3.69 23.55 9.09
CA LEU A 191 2.85 22.54 8.44
C LEU A 191 1.96 21.81 9.47
N GLN A 192 2.55 21.27 10.55
CA GLN A 192 1.80 20.54 11.56
C GLN A 192 0.85 21.45 12.33
N LYS A 193 1.25 22.68 12.70
CA LYS A 193 0.41 23.62 13.45
C LYS A 193 -0.84 24.05 12.65
N GLN A 194 -0.65 24.40 11.38
CA GLN A 194 -1.77 24.75 10.49
C GLN A 194 -2.69 23.54 10.24
N THR A 195 -2.12 22.37 9.98
CA THR A 195 -2.88 21.13 9.80
C THR A 195 -3.68 20.77 11.04
N LEU A 196 -3.07 20.90 12.24
CA LEU A 196 -3.76 20.63 13.51
C LEU A 196 -5.03 21.49 13.67
N ALA A 197 -4.94 22.79 13.37
CA ALA A 197 -6.09 23.70 13.45
C ALA A 197 -7.22 23.25 12.51
N LEU A 198 -6.89 22.92 11.25
CA LEU A 198 -7.86 22.44 10.26
C LEU A 198 -8.50 21.10 10.65
N LEU A 199 -7.69 20.13 11.12
CA LEU A 199 -8.22 18.83 11.55
C LEU A 199 -9.09 18.92 12.80
N ARG A 200 -8.85 19.89 13.70
CA ARG A 200 -9.75 20.17 14.82
C ARG A 200 -11.11 20.67 14.34
N GLN A 201 -11.14 21.58 13.38
CA GLN A 201 -12.40 22.04 12.78
C GLN A 201 -13.18 20.85 12.17
N ALA A 202 -12.49 19.92 11.48
CA ALA A 202 -13.13 18.71 10.97
C ALA A 202 -13.67 17.81 12.09
N GLY A 203 -12.94 17.70 13.20
CA GLY A 203 -13.37 16.97 14.39
C GLY A 203 -14.59 17.60 15.06
N GLU A 204 -14.61 18.92 15.25
CA GLU A 204 -15.71 19.68 15.84
C GLU A 204 -16.99 19.59 14.99
N ARG A 205 -16.86 19.55 13.66
CA ARG A 205 -17.99 19.30 12.75
C ARG A 205 -18.49 17.85 12.77
N GLY A 206 -17.76 16.94 13.44
CA GLY A 206 -18.08 15.51 13.46
C GLY A 206 -17.74 14.76 12.18
N ASP A 207 -16.97 15.37 11.27
CA ASP A 207 -16.54 14.73 10.01
C ASP A 207 -15.47 13.67 10.23
N LEU A 208 -14.61 13.85 11.25
CA LEU A 208 -13.55 12.93 11.65
C LEU A 208 -13.55 12.72 13.18
N HIS A 209 -13.15 11.55 13.62
CA HIS A 209 -12.77 11.33 15.02
C HIS A 209 -11.29 11.70 15.21
N PHE A 210 -10.99 13.00 15.12
CA PHE A 210 -9.64 13.50 15.28
C PHE A 210 -9.27 13.57 16.77
N ILE A 211 -8.12 12.98 17.13
CA ILE A 211 -7.67 12.88 18.52
C ILE A 211 -6.46 13.78 18.85
N GLY A 212 -6.03 14.62 17.88
CA GLY A 212 -4.92 15.55 18.08
C GLY A 212 -3.59 15.05 17.55
N ASN A 213 -2.50 15.62 18.07
CA ASN A 213 -1.13 15.19 17.79
C ASN A 213 -0.81 13.87 18.46
N ILE A 214 0.06 13.05 17.81
CA ILE A 214 0.58 11.81 18.36
C ILE A 214 2.08 11.67 18.08
N GLU A 215 2.83 11.19 19.05
CA GLU A 215 4.22 10.79 18.84
C GLU A 215 4.29 9.38 18.20
N ALA A 216 5.32 9.14 17.37
CA ALA A 216 5.51 7.85 16.70
C ALA A 216 5.49 6.64 17.65
N LYS A 217 6.08 6.78 18.84
CA LYS A 217 6.10 5.71 19.87
C LYS A 217 4.70 5.33 20.35
N GLU A 218 3.81 6.31 20.52
CA GLU A 218 2.44 6.07 21.00
C GLU A 218 1.56 5.54 19.85
N ALA A 219 1.79 5.97 18.62
CA ALA A 219 1.13 5.41 17.44
C ALA A 219 1.41 3.91 17.28
N ILE A 220 2.68 3.48 17.43
CA ILE A 220 3.07 2.05 17.38
C ILE A 220 2.46 1.25 18.54
N LYS A 221 2.21 1.86 19.69
CA LYS A 221 1.49 1.22 20.81
C LYS A 221 0.00 1.03 20.55
N GLY A 222 -0.54 1.57 19.47
CA GLY A 222 -1.96 1.48 19.13
C GLY A 222 -2.78 2.67 19.67
N GLY A 223 -2.14 3.82 19.83
CA GLY A 223 -2.79 5.06 20.27
C GLY A 223 -3.79 5.62 19.25
N CYS A 224 -3.68 5.25 17.96
CA CYS A 224 -4.59 5.66 16.91
C CYS A 224 -4.74 4.57 15.84
N ASP A 225 -5.71 4.76 14.92
CA ASP A 225 -6.01 3.83 13.83
C ASP A 225 -5.56 4.42 12.47
N VAL A 226 -5.38 5.74 12.41
CA VAL A 226 -4.88 6.47 11.23
C VAL A 226 -3.82 7.47 11.69
N ILE A 227 -2.64 7.36 11.11
CA ILE A 227 -1.47 8.23 11.36
C ILE A 227 -1.28 9.11 10.14
N VAL A 228 -1.59 10.40 10.28
CA VAL A 228 -1.47 11.39 9.20
C VAL A 228 -0.10 12.05 9.25
N THR A 229 0.59 12.09 8.12
CA THR A 229 1.91 12.70 8.00
C THR A 229 2.22 13.09 6.55
N ASP A 230 3.27 13.87 6.32
CA ASP A 230 3.89 14.02 5.00
C ASP A 230 4.62 12.74 4.58
N GLY A 231 4.82 12.58 3.27
CA GLY A 231 5.42 11.36 2.73
C GLY A 231 6.88 11.14 3.12
N PHE A 232 7.62 12.21 3.44
CA PHE A 232 9.02 12.08 3.89
C PHE A 232 9.07 11.49 5.31
N SER A 233 8.37 12.09 6.26
CA SER A 233 8.30 11.63 7.65
C SER A 233 7.67 10.24 7.75
N GLY A 234 6.61 9.97 6.99
CA GLY A 234 5.96 8.66 6.95
C GLY A 234 6.86 7.57 6.38
N ASN A 235 7.61 7.84 5.32
CA ASN A 235 8.55 6.86 4.77
C ASN A 235 9.70 6.55 5.74
N ILE A 236 10.24 7.58 6.44
CA ILE A 236 11.25 7.38 7.49
C ILE A 236 10.67 6.50 8.60
N MET A 237 9.46 6.79 9.07
CA MET A 237 8.79 5.99 10.10
C MET A 237 8.61 4.53 9.66
N LEU A 238 8.08 4.30 8.45
CA LEU A 238 7.89 2.96 7.90
C LEU A 238 9.22 2.19 7.81
N LYS A 239 10.24 2.79 7.20
CA LYS A 239 11.56 2.15 7.04
C LYS A 239 12.27 1.90 8.38
N SER A 240 12.03 2.75 9.37
CA SER A 240 12.53 2.52 10.75
C SER A 240 11.84 1.32 11.40
N ILE A 241 10.52 1.19 11.25
CA ILE A 241 9.75 0.04 11.75
C ILE A 241 10.24 -1.26 11.08
N GLU A 242 10.37 -1.27 9.75
CA GLU A 242 10.89 -2.41 8.98
C GLU A 242 12.31 -2.80 9.44
N GLY A 243 13.19 -1.81 9.58
CA GLY A 243 14.57 -2.00 10.02
C GLY A 243 14.68 -2.57 11.44
N VAL A 244 13.93 -2.01 12.39
CA VAL A 244 13.89 -2.51 13.78
C VAL A 244 13.28 -3.91 13.85
N GLY A 245 12.22 -4.19 13.06
CA GLY A 245 11.63 -5.54 12.95
C GLY A 245 12.64 -6.57 12.45
N SER A 246 13.37 -6.25 11.38
CA SER A 246 14.42 -7.10 10.82
C SER A 246 15.58 -7.33 11.81
N PHE A 247 16.03 -6.27 12.48
CA PHE A 247 17.06 -6.36 13.52
C PHE A 247 16.62 -7.26 14.68
N ALA A 248 15.40 -7.06 15.20
CA ALA A 248 14.85 -7.87 16.29
C ALA A 248 14.75 -9.36 15.90
N GLY A 249 14.26 -9.65 14.69
CA GLY A 249 14.19 -11.00 14.14
C GLY A 249 15.56 -11.67 14.04
N SER A 250 16.57 -10.94 13.57
CA SER A 250 17.95 -11.42 13.46
C SER A 250 18.57 -11.69 14.83
N ALA A 251 18.35 -10.79 15.80
CA ALA A 251 18.84 -10.93 17.19
C ALA A 251 18.24 -12.17 17.86
N LEU A 252 16.90 -12.37 17.75
CA LEU A 252 16.21 -13.55 18.27
C LEU A 252 16.75 -14.84 17.64
N LYS A 253 16.92 -14.85 16.30
CA LYS A 253 17.48 -16.01 15.59
C LYS A 253 18.89 -16.34 16.09
N THR A 254 19.74 -15.35 16.31
CA THR A 254 21.10 -15.52 16.83
C THR A 254 21.08 -16.07 18.26
N MET A 255 20.23 -15.51 19.13
CA MET A 255 20.06 -15.96 20.50
C MET A 255 19.64 -17.43 20.60
N PHE A 256 18.66 -17.86 19.80
CA PHE A 256 18.17 -19.23 19.81
C PHE A 256 19.13 -20.24 19.13
N LYS A 257 20.04 -19.78 18.27
CA LYS A 257 21.04 -20.65 17.63
C LYS A 257 22.32 -20.86 18.44
N LYS A 258 22.49 -20.18 19.59
CA LYS A 258 23.74 -20.13 20.35
C LYS A 258 24.26 -21.50 20.83
N ASN A 259 23.39 -22.36 21.35
CA ASN A 259 23.76 -23.71 21.85
C ASN A 259 22.56 -24.66 21.80
N LEU A 260 22.76 -25.92 22.21
CA LEU A 260 21.73 -26.97 22.16
C LEU A 260 20.52 -26.65 23.04
N LEU A 261 20.75 -26.10 24.25
CA LEU A 261 19.68 -25.73 25.17
C LEU A 261 18.80 -24.62 24.60
N THR A 262 19.39 -23.58 24.00
CA THR A 262 18.64 -22.50 23.37
C THR A 262 17.87 -22.97 22.14
N LYS A 263 18.38 -23.95 21.40
CA LYS A 263 17.63 -24.57 20.28
C LYS A 263 16.43 -25.37 20.78
N LEU A 264 16.55 -26.10 21.89
CA LEU A 264 15.42 -26.81 22.51
C LEU A 264 14.38 -25.82 23.05
N ALA A 265 14.83 -24.74 23.72
CA ALA A 265 13.93 -23.67 24.15
C ALA A 265 13.19 -23.02 22.97
N ALA A 266 13.85 -22.83 21.81
CA ALA A 266 13.19 -22.32 20.62
C ALA A 266 12.04 -23.21 20.16
N LEU A 267 12.14 -24.53 20.24
CA LEU A 267 11.05 -25.45 19.87
C LEU A 267 9.81 -25.25 20.76
N LEU A 268 10.00 -24.99 22.03
CA LEU A 268 8.90 -24.75 22.98
C LEU A 268 8.17 -23.43 22.74
N VAL A 269 8.88 -22.37 22.31
CA VAL A 269 8.30 -21.04 22.05
C VAL A 269 7.98 -20.80 20.58
N MET A 270 8.21 -21.78 19.70
CA MET A 270 8.04 -21.65 18.25
C MET A 270 6.68 -21.09 17.82
N PRO A 271 5.53 -21.54 18.41
CA PRO A 271 4.23 -20.98 18.02
C PRO A 271 4.12 -19.47 18.26
N GLY A 272 4.60 -19.00 19.43
CA GLY A 272 4.62 -17.56 19.75
C GLY A 272 5.61 -16.78 18.88
N LEU A 273 6.76 -17.38 18.56
CA LEU A 273 7.76 -16.76 17.68
C LEU A 273 7.27 -16.62 16.24
N ASN A 274 6.55 -17.62 15.74
CA ASN A 274 5.92 -17.55 14.43
C ASN A 274 4.83 -16.47 14.38
N ALA A 275 3.96 -16.41 15.39
CA ALA A 275 2.94 -15.38 15.49
C ALA A 275 3.55 -13.96 15.55
N PHE A 276 4.65 -13.78 16.27
CA PHE A 276 5.39 -12.51 16.30
C PHE A 276 6.00 -12.18 14.94
N LYS A 277 6.64 -13.15 14.28
CA LYS A 277 7.20 -12.98 12.93
C LYS A 277 6.11 -12.60 11.94
N ASP A 278 4.98 -13.30 11.95
CA ASP A 278 3.86 -13.07 11.03
C ASP A 278 3.27 -11.65 11.17
N ARG A 279 3.28 -11.08 12.38
CA ARG A 279 2.84 -9.68 12.61
C ARG A 279 3.78 -8.64 12.02
N LEU A 280 5.07 -8.96 11.90
CA LEU A 280 6.10 -8.05 11.40
C LEU A 280 6.47 -8.32 9.93
N ASP A 281 5.92 -9.37 9.32
CA ASP A 281 6.27 -9.78 7.96
C ASP A 281 5.51 -8.91 6.93
N PRO A 282 6.20 -8.04 6.18
CA PRO A 282 5.56 -7.21 5.18
C PRO A 282 4.89 -8.03 4.05
N ASN A 283 5.35 -9.27 3.80
CA ASN A 283 4.74 -10.16 2.81
C ASN A 283 3.33 -10.59 3.20
N LYS A 284 3.01 -10.64 4.49
CA LYS A 284 1.68 -10.98 5.00
C LYS A 284 0.66 -9.85 4.81
N VAL A 285 1.11 -8.61 4.79
CA VAL A 285 0.25 -7.43 4.56
C VAL A 285 -0.13 -7.30 3.08
N GLY A 286 0.70 -7.82 2.17
CA GLY A 286 0.46 -7.86 0.74
C GLY A 286 1.07 -6.68 0.00
N GLY A 287 0.48 -5.51 0.08
CA GLY A 287 0.95 -4.33 -0.65
C GLY A 287 0.52 -3.02 0.02
N THR A 288 0.74 -1.94 -0.68
CA THR A 288 0.31 -0.59 -0.28
C THR A 288 -0.66 -0.03 -1.30
N ALA A 289 -1.85 0.36 -0.86
CA ALA A 289 -2.83 0.99 -1.73
C ALA A 289 -2.46 2.44 -2.02
N PHE A 290 -2.62 2.88 -3.27
CA PHE A 290 -2.64 4.28 -3.64
C PHE A 290 -4.06 4.84 -3.47
N ILE A 291 -4.26 5.62 -2.43
CA ILE A 291 -5.56 6.20 -2.11
C ILE A 291 -5.71 7.56 -2.80
N GLY A 292 -6.92 7.84 -3.30
CA GLY A 292 -7.20 9.08 -4.05
C GLY A 292 -7.06 8.93 -5.58
N ILE A 293 -6.69 7.73 -6.08
CA ILE A 293 -6.78 7.35 -7.50
C ILE A 293 -8.20 6.84 -7.78
N SER A 294 -8.72 7.13 -8.98
CA SER A 294 -10.10 6.82 -9.38
C SER A 294 -10.42 5.33 -9.53
N LYS A 295 -9.39 4.48 -9.51
CA LYS A 295 -9.48 3.03 -9.52
C LYS A 295 -8.42 2.44 -8.59
N PRO A 296 -8.65 1.30 -7.94
CA PRO A 296 -7.70 0.68 -7.02
C PRO A 296 -6.38 0.31 -7.71
N VAL A 297 -5.27 0.81 -7.18
CA VAL A 297 -3.90 0.45 -7.58
C VAL A 297 -3.13 0.06 -6.33
N ILE A 298 -2.59 -1.15 -6.34
CA ILE A 298 -1.81 -1.71 -5.22
C ILE A 298 -0.35 -1.84 -5.63
N LYS A 299 0.52 -1.25 -4.84
CA LYS A 299 1.97 -1.38 -4.95
C LYS A 299 2.45 -2.54 -4.09
N ALA A 300 2.93 -3.61 -4.70
CA ALA A 300 3.67 -4.66 -4.01
C ALA A 300 5.17 -4.28 -3.88
N HIS A 301 5.88 -4.82 -2.91
CA HIS A 301 7.31 -4.54 -2.71
C HIS A 301 8.13 -5.05 -3.92
N GLY A 302 9.24 -4.36 -4.28
CA GLY A 302 10.08 -4.77 -5.41
C GLY A 302 10.61 -6.21 -5.28
N ALA A 303 11.01 -6.60 -4.08
CA ALA A 303 11.50 -7.95 -3.77
C ALA A 303 10.39 -8.96 -3.40
N SER A 304 9.13 -8.71 -3.77
CA SER A 304 8.00 -9.60 -3.48
C SER A 304 8.22 -11.00 -4.02
N ASN A 305 7.91 -12.00 -3.20
CA ASN A 305 7.78 -13.40 -3.59
C ASN A 305 6.31 -13.71 -3.95
N ALA A 306 6.03 -14.95 -4.33
CA ALA A 306 4.68 -15.39 -4.72
C ALA A 306 3.63 -15.16 -3.61
N GLU A 307 3.97 -15.42 -2.34
CA GLU A 307 3.05 -15.17 -1.20
C GLU A 307 2.69 -13.68 -1.07
N ALA A 308 3.67 -12.79 -1.22
CA ALA A 308 3.43 -11.36 -1.17
C ALA A 308 2.54 -10.87 -2.32
N ILE A 309 2.72 -11.41 -3.52
CA ILE A 309 1.88 -11.09 -4.68
C ILE A 309 0.47 -11.66 -4.51
N GLU A 310 0.31 -12.89 -4.01
CA GLU A 310 -1.00 -13.46 -3.67
C GLU A 310 -1.76 -12.55 -2.70
N ASN A 311 -1.10 -12.10 -1.63
CA ASN A 311 -1.69 -11.20 -0.65
C ASN A 311 -1.98 -9.80 -1.24
N ALA A 312 -1.12 -9.28 -2.12
CA ALA A 312 -1.37 -8.01 -2.82
C ALA A 312 -2.60 -8.07 -3.75
N VAL A 313 -2.80 -9.20 -4.44
CA VAL A 313 -4.02 -9.44 -5.23
C VAL A 313 -5.25 -9.52 -4.31
N GLY A 314 -5.15 -10.22 -3.18
CA GLY A 314 -6.22 -10.27 -2.17
C GLY A 314 -6.58 -8.88 -1.64
N GLN A 315 -5.58 -8.04 -1.37
CA GLN A 315 -5.80 -6.64 -0.98
C GLN A 315 -6.46 -5.82 -2.10
N ALA A 316 -6.04 -6.03 -3.36
CA ALA A 316 -6.64 -5.37 -4.52
C ALA A 316 -8.14 -5.68 -4.64
N ILE A 317 -8.52 -6.95 -4.43
CA ILE A 317 -9.91 -7.40 -4.40
C ILE A 317 -10.67 -6.70 -3.26
N GLN A 318 -10.11 -6.71 -2.04
CA GLN A 318 -10.72 -6.08 -0.87
C GLN A 318 -10.96 -4.59 -1.08
N VAL A 319 -9.96 -3.86 -1.59
CA VAL A 319 -10.07 -2.42 -1.87
C VAL A 319 -11.11 -2.15 -2.95
N ALA A 320 -11.14 -2.95 -4.03
CA ALA A 320 -12.11 -2.79 -5.11
C ALA A 320 -13.57 -3.07 -4.65
N GLN A 321 -13.77 -4.02 -3.73
CA GLN A 321 -15.10 -4.35 -3.17
C GLN A 321 -15.55 -3.38 -2.08
N SER A 322 -14.62 -2.63 -1.47
CA SER A 322 -14.90 -1.82 -0.28
C SER A 322 -15.83 -0.62 -0.50
N GLY A 323 -15.98 -0.14 -1.75
CA GLY A 323 -16.70 1.08 -2.08
C GLY A 323 -15.98 2.37 -1.61
N ILE A 324 -14.67 2.29 -1.34
CA ILE A 324 -13.90 3.45 -0.84
C ILE A 324 -13.85 4.60 -1.84
N VAL A 325 -13.78 4.31 -3.14
CA VAL A 325 -13.71 5.34 -4.20
C VAL A 325 -14.99 6.17 -4.21
N GLU A 326 -16.14 5.51 -4.14
CA GLU A 326 -17.46 6.13 -4.08
C GLU A 326 -17.65 6.96 -2.80
N ASP A 327 -17.16 6.46 -1.66
CA ASP A 327 -17.23 7.20 -0.39
C ASP A 327 -16.37 8.47 -0.43
N ILE A 328 -15.16 8.39 -1.00
CA ILE A 328 -14.31 9.57 -1.19
C ILE A 328 -15.02 10.59 -2.08
N GLN A 329 -15.58 10.16 -3.23
CA GLN A 329 -16.30 11.05 -4.14
C GLN A 329 -17.48 11.77 -3.50
N LYS A 330 -18.27 11.06 -2.69
CA LYS A 330 -19.44 11.61 -2.00
C LYS A 330 -19.10 12.61 -0.88
N ASN A 331 -17.86 12.58 -0.38
CA ASN A 331 -17.45 13.41 0.76
C ASN A 331 -16.36 14.43 0.41
N ILE A 332 -16.13 14.71 -0.87
CA ILE A 332 -15.10 15.67 -1.32
C ILE A 332 -15.27 17.04 -0.67
N ASP A 333 -16.49 17.55 -0.56
CA ASP A 333 -16.77 18.87 0.00
C ASP A 333 -16.33 18.98 1.46
N LYS A 334 -16.40 17.90 2.23
CA LYS A 334 -15.93 17.87 3.63
C LYS A 334 -14.41 18.01 3.76
N MET A 335 -13.67 17.64 2.71
CA MET A 335 -12.21 17.70 2.67
C MET A 335 -11.68 19.08 2.25
N GLN A 336 -12.56 19.97 1.80
CA GLN A 336 -12.22 21.33 1.39
C GLN A 336 -12.32 22.28 2.60
N LEU A 337 -11.39 22.08 3.56
CA LEU A 337 -11.24 23.00 4.68
C LEU A 337 -10.39 24.17 4.20
N MET A 338 -11.01 25.34 4.03
CA MET A 338 -10.27 26.57 3.77
C MET A 338 -9.82 27.17 5.10
N SER A 339 -8.55 27.58 5.19
CA SER A 339 -8.12 28.55 6.18
C SER A 339 -8.83 29.87 5.85
N GLU A 340 -9.70 30.38 6.74
CA GLU A 340 -10.22 31.73 6.68
C GLU A 340 -9.07 32.75 6.76
#